data_e2a604cf69305e076020512a5afbff5a
#
_entry.id   e2a604cf69305e076020512a5afbff5a
#
_cell.length_a   1.000
_cell.length_b   1.000
_cell.length_c   1.000
_cell.angle_alpha   90.00
_cell.angle_beta   90.00
_cell.angle_gamma   90.00
#
_symmetry.space_group_name_H-M   'P 1'
#
loop_
_entity.id
_entity.type
_entity.pdbx_description
1 polymer ?
#
loop_
_entity_poly.entity_id
_entity_poly.type
_entity_poly.pdbx_seq_one_letter_code
_entity_poly.pdbx_strand_id
1 'polypeptide(L)'
;PSTYAFVDKVIYELQQMYRKAGTKLVTFHMGGDEVGAGSWTASPACNALFAKGEQGVAGPADLKPYFVSKVSAITSLRGLDIAGWEDGLMYDPNNTFNREQLVNKRVIANAWDNIWEAGVADRAHRLANNGYDVVISGATHLYFDHPHEPHANERGYHWATRYIDIAKVFGFMPDNLYANADRTFIGG
;
A
#
# COMPACT_ATOMS: atom_id res chain seq x y z
N PRO A 1 -15.85 13.77 -8.61
CA PRO A 1 -17.11 12.96 -8.68
C PRO A 1 -16.99 11.76 -9.63
N SER A 2 -16.49 11.95 -10.87
CA SER A 2 -16.39 10.85 -11.86
C SER A 2 -15.42 9.74 -11.43
N THR A 3 -14.29 10.08 -10.83
CA THR A 3 -13.31 9.11 -10.32
C THR A 3 -13.94 8.15 -9.31
N TYR A 4 -14.69 8.66 -8.34
CA TYR A 4 -15.30 7.80 -7.30
C TYR A 4 -16.46 6.98 -7.85
N ALA A 5 -17.24 7.52 -8.80
CA ALA A 5 -18.24 6.73 -9.52
C ALA A 5 -17.61 5.59 -10.33
N PHE A 6 -16.44 5.83 -10.92
CA PHE A 6 -15.68 4.79 -11.63
C PHE A 6 -15.19 3.71 -10.65
N VAL A 7 -14.56 4.09 -9.54
CA VAL A 7 -14.09 3.14 -8.52
C VAL A 7 -15.26 2.30 -7.99
N ASP A 8 -16.38 2.93 -7.66
CA ASP A 8 -17.57 2.25 -7.19
C ASP A 8 -18.12 1.24 -8.22
N LYS A 9 -18.12 1.61 -9.50
CA LYS A 9 -18.54 0.73 -10.60
C LYS A 9 -17.60 -0.46 -10.75
N VAL A 10 -16.27 -0.25 -10.68
CA VAL A 10 -15.29 -1.34 -10.76
C VAL A 10 -15.51 -2.34 -9.62
N ILE A 11 -15.65 -1.86 -8.40
CA ILE A 11 -15.88 -2.73 -7.23
C ILE A 11 -17.19 -3.51 -7.39
N TYR A 12 -18.25 -2.85 -7.86
CA TYR A 12 -19.53 -3.51 -8.16
C TYR A 12 -19.35 -4.65 -9.16
N GLU A 13 -18.66 -4.42 -10.27
CA GLU A 13 -18.46 -5.45 -11.30
C GLU A 13 -17.64 -6.63 -10.76
N LEU A 14 -16.61 -6.36 -9.99
CA LEU A 14 -15.85 -7.42 -9.32
C LEU A 14 -16.74 -8.24 -8.38
N GLN A 15 -17.60 -7.60 -7.58
CA GLN A 15 -18.55 -8.32 -6.73
C GLN A 15 -19.52 -9.19 -7.55
N GLN A 16 -19.94 -8.74 -8.75
CA GLN A 16 -20.78 -9.55 -9.65
C GLN A 16 -20.03 -10.77 -10.18
N MET A 17 -18.73 -10.58 -10.56
CA MET A 17 -17.90 -11.69 -11.05
C MET A 17 -17.70 -12.75 -9.96
N TYR A 18 -17.41 -12.36 -8.74
CA TYR A 18 -17.28 -13.26 -7.59
C TYR A 18 -18.57 -14.01 -7.31
N ARG A 19 -19.72 -13.32 -7.32
CA ARG A 19 -21.05 -13.95 -7.15
C ARG A 19 -21.34 -14.99 -8.25
N LYS A 20 -21.04 -14.67 -9.51
CA LYS A 20 -21.18 -15.62 -10.62
C LYS A 20 -20.29 -16.85 -10.48
N ALA A 21 -19.13 -16.69 -9.85
CA ALA A 21 -18.22 -17.78 -9.51
C ALA A 21 -18.61 -18.56 -8.24
N GLY A 22 -19.75 -18.26 -7.63
CA GLY A 22 -20.24 -18.95 -6.43
C GLY A 22 -19.50 -18.57 -5.13
N THR A 23 -18.79 -17.45 -5.12
CA THR A 23 -18.03 -16.99 -3.96
C THR A 23 -18.29 -15.51 -3.66
N LYS A 24 -17.67 -14.98 -2.62
CA LYS A 24 -17.80 -13.57 -2.21
C LYS A 24 -16.47 -12.84 -2.32
N LEU A 25 -16.50 -11.65 -2.87
CA LEU A 25 -15.42 -10.68 -2.66
C LEU A 25 -15.52 -10.18 -1.21
N VAL A 26 -14.44 -10.29 -0.46
CA VAL A 26 -14.39 -9.88 0.95
C VAL A 26 -13.54 -8.62 1.11
N THR A 27 -12.44 -8.54 0.39
CA THR A 27 -11.47 -7.44 0.48
C THR A 27 -11.24 -6.85 -0.91
N PHE A 28 -11.19 -5.53 -0.99
CA PHE A 28 -10.78 -4.82 -2.19
C PHE A 28 -9.41 -4.18 -1.95
N HIS A 29 -8.40 -4.58 -2.74
CA HIS A 29 -7.08 -3.95 -2.71
C HIS A 29 -7.07 -2.79 -3.68
N MET A 30 -6.88 -1.58 -3.16
CA MET A 30 -6.97 -0.33 -3.93
C MET A 30 -5.66 0.06 -4.65
N GLY A 31 -4.56 -0.66 -4.41
CA GLY A 31 -3.23 -0.22 -4.83
C GLY A 31 -2.71 0.89 -3.93
N GLY A 32 -2.45 2.05 -4.49
CA GLY A 32 -2.12 3.27 -3.76
C GLY A 32 -0.62 3.55 -3.65
N ASP A 33 0.21 2.67 -4.17
CA ASP A 33 1.66 2.73 -4.17
C ASP A 33 2.23 3.76 -5.16
N GLU A 34 3.45 4.19 -4.88
CA GLU A 34 4.36 4.91 -5.79
C GLU A 34 3.74 6.14 -6.47
N VAL A 35 3.03 6.96 -5.72
CA VAL A 35 2.52 8.23 -6.22
C VAL A 35 3.69 9.14 -6.59
N GLY A 36 3.87 9.39 -7.88
CA GLY A 36 5.00 10.15 -8.41
C GLY A 36 5.09 11.57 -7.86
N ALA A 37 6.31 12.05 -7.65
CA ALA A 37 6.55 13.42 -7.26
C ALA A 37 5.94 14.40 -8.29
N GLY A 38 5.27 15.43 -7.80
CA GLY A 38 4.57 16.41 -8.64
C GLY A 38 3.23 15.95 -9.21
N SER A 39 2.75 14.75 -8.85
CA SER A 39 1.41 14.31 -9.20
C SER A 39 0.36 15.34 -8.74
N TRP A 40 -0.63 15.56 -9.59
CA TRP A 40 -1.79 16.45 -9.37
C TRP A 40 -1.50 17.96 -9.31
N THR A 41 -0.25 18.41 -9.26
CA THR A 41 0.12 19.82 -9.09
C THR A 41 -0.34 20.72 -10.23
N ALA A 42 -0.42 20.20 -11.45
CA ALA A 42 -0.89 20.91 -12.63
C ALA A 42 -2.34 20.57 -13.03
N SER A 43 -3.08 19.81 -12.19
CA SER A 43 -4.45 19.42 -12.48
C SER A 43 -5.44 20.56 -12.17
N PRO A 44 -6.20 21.08 -13.15
CA PRO A 44 -7.22 22.12 -12.89
C PRO A 44 -8.29 21.63 -11.90
N ALA A 45 -8.66 20.35 -11.95
CA ALA A 45 -9.65 19.77 -11.04
C ALA A 45 -9.14 19.70 -9.61
N CYS A 46 -7.86 19.35 -9.40
CA CYS A 46 -7.24 19.35 -8.08
C CYS A 46 -7.09 20.78 -7.56
N ASN A 47 -6.64 21.71 -8.39
CA ASN A 47 -6.51 23.12 -8.01
C ASN A 47 -7.85 23.74 -7.61
N ALA A 48 -8.94 23.39 -8.31
CA ALA A 48 -10.28 23.81 -7.93
C ALA A 48 -10.73 23.20 -6.58
N LEU A 49 -10.32 21.98 -6.28
CA LEU A 49 -10.58 21.33 -4.98
C LEU A 49 -9.81 22.02 -3.85
N PHE A 50 -8.52 22.32 -4.07
CA PHE A 50 -7.69 23.06 -3.11
C PHE A 50 -8.26 24.45 -2.80
N ALA A 51 -8.70 25.17 -3.83
CA ALA A 51 -9.29 26.49 -3.66
C ALA A 51 -10.57 26.48 -2.81
N LYS A 52 -11.31 25.37 -2.82
CA LYS A 52 -12.52 25.23 -2.00
C LYS A 52 -12.21 24.86 -0.54
N GLY A 53 -11.07 24.24 -0.27
CA GLY A 53 -10.71 23.73 1.06
C GLY A 53 -11.68 22.69 1.62
N GLU A 54 -12.49 22.05 0.78
CA GLU A 54 -13.47 21.05 1.21
C GLU A 54 -12.80 19.88 1.90
N GLN A 55 -13.32 19.49 3.06
CA GLN A 55 -12.85 18.34 3.84
C GLN A 55 -11.36 18.42 4.22
N GLY A 56 -10.81 19.63 4.36
CA GLY A 56 -9.43 19.84 4.77
C GLY A 56 -8.40 19.66 3.64
N VAL A 57 -8.84 19.52 2.40
CA VAL A 57 -7.93 19.38 1.25
C VAL A 57 -7.48 20.75 0.79
N ALA A 58 -6.26 21.14 1.17
CA ALA A 58 -5.67 22.44 0.86
C ALA A 58 -4.52 22.36 -0.17
N GLY A 59 -4.00 21.16 -0.42
CA GLY A 59 -2.88 20.98 -1.34
C GLY A 59 -2.65 19.52 -1.77
N PRO A 60 -1.64 19.28 -2.60
CA PRO A 60 -1.34 17.95 -3.13
C PRO A 60 -1.08 16.88 -2.05
N ALA A 61 -0.49 17.27 -0.91
CA ALA A 61 -0.22 16.35 0.18
C ALA A 61 -1.49 15.76 0.81
N ASP A 62 -2.60 16.49 0.75
CA ASP A 62 -3.86 16.06 1.34
C ASP A 62 -4.67 15.12 0.43
N LEU A 63 -4.28 15.01 -0.85
CA LEU A 63 -5.07 14.26 -1.84
C LEU A 63 -5.00 12.75 -1.62
N LYS A 64 -3.86 12.21 -1.25
CA LYS A 64 -3.72 10.77 -1.00
C LYS A 64 -4.61 10.32 0.16
N PRO A 65 -4.52 10.89 1.37
CA PRO A 65 -5.43 10.52 2.47
C PRO A 65 -6.90 10.80 2.16
N TYR A 66 -7.20 11.88 1.44
CA TYR A 66 -8.55 12.18 0.97
C TYR A 66 -9.09 11.09 0.04
N PHE A 67 -8.31 10.68 -0.96
CA PHE A 67 -8.70 9.60 -1.88
C PHE A 67 -8.94 8.29 -1.12
N VAL A 68 -8.02 7.90 -0.24
CA VAL A 68 -8.12 6.67 0.54
C VAL A 68 -9.36 6.67 1.43
N SER A 69 -9.66 7.79 2.10
CA SER A 69 -10.88 7.90 2.91
C SER A 69 -12.16 7.75 2.09
N LYS A 70 -12.19 8.27 0.85
CA LYS A 70 -13.32 8.10 -0.07
C LYS A 70 -13.48 6.64 -0.52
N VAL A 71 -12.38 5.98 -0.86
CA VAL A 71 -12.42 4.56 -1.26
C VAL A 71 -12.80 3.68 -0.07
N SER A 72 -12.30 4.00 1.14
CA SER A 72 -12.72 3.38 2.39
C SER A 72 -14.24 3.44 2.58
N ALA A 73 -14.84 4.61 2.39
CA ALA A 73 -16.28 4.76 2.49
C ALA A 73 -17.04 3.93 1.44
N ILE A 74 -16.58 3.92 0.19
CA ILE A 74 -17.18 3.14 -0.90
C ILE A 74 -17.12 1.63 -0.59
N THR A 75 -15.96 1.13 -0.21
CA THR A 75 -15.77 -0.30 0.10
C THR A 75 -16.58 -0.72 1.32
N SER A 76 -16.62 0.10 2.36
CA SER A 76 -17.42 -0.14 3.56
C SER A 76 -18.92 -0.21 3.25
N LEU A 77 -19.46 0.72 2.45
CA LEU A 77 -20.86 0.68 2.00
C LEU A 77 -21.20 -0.59 1.22
N ARG A 78 -20.20 -1.20 0.57
CA ARG A 78 -20.33 -2.46 -0.14
C ARG A 78 -20.06 -3.69 0.73
N GLY A 79 -19.82 -3.52 2.02
CA GLY A 79 -19.55 -4.58 2.97
C GLY A 79 -18.20 -5.25 2.77
N LEU A 80 -17.20 -4.51 2.26
CA LEU A 80 -15.85 -4.99 2.00
C LEU A 80 -14.85 -4.43 3.00
N ASP A 81 -13.85 -5.22 3.32
CA ASP A 81 -12.60 -4.74 3.87
C ASP A 81 -11.79 -4.02 2.77
N ILE A 82 -10.91 -3.13 3.16
CA ILE A 82 -10.00 -2.43 2.24
C ILE A 82 -8.56 -2.89 2.47
N ALA A 83 -7.81 -3.04 1.39
CA ALA A 83 -6.37 -3.25 1.42
C ALA A 83 -5.65 -2.22 0.53
N GLY A 84 -4.38 -2.01 0.80
CA GLY A 84 -3.52 -1.16 -0.02
C GLY A 84 -2.05 -1.47 0.22
N TRP A 85 -1.18 -0.99 -0.67
CA TRP A 85 0.25 -0.98 -0.43
C TRP A 85 0.59 0.00 0.69
N GLU A 86 1.64 -0.26 1.44
CA GLU A 86 2.00 0.49 2.64
C GLU A 86 2.10 1.99 2.42
N ASP A 87 2.79 2.40 1.36
CA ASP A 87 2.99 3.81 1.02
C ASP A 87 1.68 4.49 0.55
N GLY A 88 0.70 3.72 0.10
CA GLY A 88 -0.66 4.18 -0.14
C GLY A 88 -1.45 4.50 1.13
N LEU A 89 -1.01 3.99 2.28
CA LEU A 89 -1.63 4.16 3.60
C LEU A 89 -0.81 5.04 4.55
N MET A 90 0.20 5.72 4.01
CA MET A 90 1.11 6.58 4.75
C MET A 90 1.16 7.99 4.15
N TYR A 91 1.30 9.01 5.01
CA TYR A 91 1.56 10.40 4.59
C TYR A 91 2.97 10.56 4.01
N ASP A 92 3.91 9.95 4.70
CA ASP A 92 5.33 9.94 4.39
C ASP A 92 5.97 8.63 4.93
N PRO A 93 7.26 8.39 4.72
CA PRO A 93 7.91 7.15 5.17
C PRO A 93 7.77 6.79 6.65
N ASN A 94 7.44 7.76 7.50
CA ASN A 94 7.40 7.58 8.95
C ASN A 94 6.01 7.69 9.56
N ASN A 95 5.04 8.27 8.84
CA ASN A 95 3.73 8.60 9.37
C ASN A 95 2.61 7.89 8.61
N THR A 96 1.91 6.99 9.29
CA THR A 96 0.71 6.32 8.77
C THR A 96 -0.49 7.25 8.80
N PHE A 97 -1.48 7.02 7.94
CA PHE A 97 -2.78 7.66 8.11
C PHE A 97 -3.41 7.21 9.42
N ASN A 98 -4.19 8.10 10.05
CA ASN A 98 -4.95 7.71 11.20
C ASN A 98 -5.96 6.62 10.81
N ARG A 99 -5.77 5.42 11.37
CA ARG A 99 -6.62 4.24 11.10
C ARG A 99 -8.11 4.50 11.38
N GLU A 100 -8.42 5.32 12.37
CA GLU A 100 -9.79 5.66 12.77
C GLU A 100 -10.55 6.47 11.71
N GLN A 101 -9.85 7.13 10.82
CA GLN A 101 -10.45 7.84 9.69
C GLN A 101 -10.93 6.91 8.56
N LEU A 102 -10.53 5.64 8.60
CA LEU A 102 -10.92 4.63 7.64
C LEU A 102 -12.04 3.77 8.25
N VAL A 103 -13.21 3.82 7.62
CA VAL A 103 -14.46 3.29 8.18
C VAL A 103 -14.66 1.78 8.01
N ASN A 104 -13.77 1.09 7.33
CA ASN A 104 -13.83 -0.36 7.16
C ASN A 104 -13.53 -1.08 8.48
N LYS A 105 -14.14 -2.24 8.66
CA LYS A 105 -13.88 -3.11 9.81
C LYS A 105 -12.40 -3.51 9.87
N ARG A 106 -11.84 -3.91 8.73
CA ARG A 106 -10.43 -4.22 8.57
C ARG A 106 -9.82 -3.33 7.50
N VAL A 107 -8.60 -2.89 7.76
CA VAL A 107 -7.74 -2.21 6.77
C VAL A 107 -6.42 -2.94 6.74
N ILE A 108 -6.08 -3.48 5.58
CA ILE A 108 -4.94 -4.36 5.40
C ILE A 108 -3.86 -3.60 4.63
N ALA A 109 -2.68 -3.53 5.19
CA ALA A 109 -1.51 -2.92 4.57
C ALA A 109 -0.56 -4.02 4.06
N ASN A 110 -0.26 -4.02 2.78
CA ASN A 110 0.82 -4.84 2.23
C ASN A 110 2.14 -4.08 2.37
N ALA A 111 2.96 -4.50 3.34
CA ALA A 111 4.27 -3.92 3.60
C ALA A 111 5.30 -4.56 2.66
N TRP A 112 5.78 -3.79 1.70
CA TRP A 112 6.65 -4.29 0.62
C TRP A 112 8.07 -3.74 0.67
N ASP A 113 8.23 -2.44 0.98
CA ASP A 113 9.52 -1.77 0.96
C ASP A 113 10.26 -2.01 2.28
N ASN A 114 11.06 -3.05 2.30
CA ASN A 114 11.89 -3.42 3.43
C ASN A 114 13.39 -3.21 3.17
N ILE A 115 13.73 -2.29 2.27
CA ILE A 115 15.11 -1.91 1.99
C ILE A 115 15.65 -1.16 3.20
N TRP A 116 16.51 -1.83 3.92
CA TRP A 116 17.04 -1.36 5.18
C TRP A 116 17.85 -0.05 5.04
N GLU A 117 18.67 0.06 4.00
CA GLU A 117 19.45 1.25 3.70
C GLU A 117 18.60 2.48 3.37
N ALA A 118 17.38 2.25 2.92
CA ALA A 118 16.41 3.32 2.64
C ALA A 118 15.70 3.87 3.89
N GLY A 119 15.91 3.24 5.07
CA GLY A 119 15.31 3.69 6.31
C GLY A 119 13.80 3.44 6.41
N VAL A 120 13.31 2.38 5.76
CA VAL A 120 11.87 2.07 5.66
C VAL A 120 11.51 0.68 6.20
N ALA A 121 12.49 -0.07 6.72
CA ALA A 121 12.32 -1.46 7.09
C ALA A 121 11.34 -1.70 8.27
N ASP A 122 11.04 -0.68 9.07
CA ASP A 122 10.12 -0.76 10.21
C ASP A 122 8.66 -0.39 9.87
N ARG A 123 8.34 -0.09 8.62
CA ARG A 123 6.99 0.34 8.22
C ARG A 123 5.91 -0.68 8.58
N ALA A 124 6.19 -1.97 8.44
CA ALA A 124 5.27 -3.03 8.83
C ALA A 124 4.86 -2.92 10.32
N HIS A 125 5.84 -2.72 11.20
CA HIS A 125 5.59 -2.54 12.64
C HIS A 125 4.85 -1.23 12.93
N ARG A 126 5.19 -0.13 12.24
CA ARG A 126 4.49 1.14 12.40
C ARG A 126 3.01 1.02 12.03
N LEU A 127 2.71 0.35 10.92
CA LEU A 127 1.34 0.10 10.49
C LEU A 127 0.59 -0.78 11.50
N ALA A 128 1.21 -1.89 11.94
CA ALA A 128 0.60 -2.77 12.95
C ALA A 128 0.31 -2.03 14.26
N ASN A 129 1.27 -1.24 14.75
CA ASN A 129 1.11 -0.44 15.97
C ASN A 129 0.04 0.65 15.86
N ASN A 130 -0.30 1.06 14.63
CA ASN A 130 -1.38 2.02 14.35
C ASN A 130 -2.71 1.35 13.99
N GLY A 131 -2.87 0.04 14.25
CA GLY A 131 -4.15 -0.68 14.13
C GLY A 131 -4.48 -1.19 12.73
N TYR A 132 -3.48 -1.29 11.84
CA TYR A 132 -3.64 -1.95 10.55
C TYR A 132 -3.37 -3.46 10.68
N ASP A 133 -4.10 -4.26 9.93
CA ASP A 133 -3.67 -5.62 9.63
C ASP A 133 -2.54 -5.56 8.61
N VAL A 134 -1.45 -6.31 8.82
CA VAL A 134 -0.28 -6.24 7.94
C VAL A 134 -0.05 -7.56 7.23
N VAL A 135 0.17 -7.49 5.93
CA VAL A 135 0.71 -8.58 5.11
C VAL A 135 2.14 -8.22 4.73
N ILE A 136 3.10 -9.02 5.14
CA ILE A 136 4.51 -8.77 4.85
C ILE A 136 4.86 -9.33 3.48
N SER A 137 5.15 -8.44 2.54
CA SER A 137 5.45 -8.72 1.14
C SER A 137 6.86 -8.25 0.77
N GLY A 138 7.84 -8.49 1.66
CA GLY A 138 9.17 -7.90 1.62
C GLY A 138 9.91 -8.07 0.30
N ALA A 139 10.19 -6.95 -0.36
CA ALA A 139 10.78 -6.93 -1.70
C ALA A 139 12.17 -7.56 -1.76
N THR A 140 12.95 -7.46 -0.70
CA THR A 140 14.31 -8.00 -0.65
C THR A 140 14.39 -9.52 -0.72
N HIS A 141 13.28 -10.23 -0.48
CA HIS A 141 13.23 -11.70 -0.42
C HIS A 141 12.12 -12.32 -1.26
N LEU A 142 11.01 -11.60 -1.52
CA LEU A 142 9.80 -12.18 -2.06
C LEU A 142 9.45 -11.68 -3.45
N TYR A 143 10.19 -10.72 -4.00
CA TYR A 143 9.94 -10.15 -5.33
C TYR A 143 10.74 -10.89 -6.40
N PHE A 144 10.05 -11.54 -7.31
CA PHE A 144 10.65 -12.37 -8.38
C PHE A 144 11.01 -11.59 -9.65
N ASP A 145 10.97 -10.28 -9.60
CA ASP A 145 11.54 -9.40 -10.64
C ASP A 145 13.07 -9.26 -10.52
N HIS A 146 13.67 -9.83 -9.47
CA HIS A 146 15.11 -9.94 -9.30
C HIS A 146 15.63 -11.23 -9.94
N PRO A 147 16.89 -11.23 -10.45
CA PRO A 147 17.52 -12.44 -10.97
C PRO A 147 17.62 -13.53 -9.89
N HIS A 148 17.49 -14.78 -10.31
CA HIS A 148 17.64 -15.92 -9.42
C HIS A 148 19.13 -16.15 -9.03
N GLU A 149 20.05 -15.97 -9.99
CA GLU A 149 21.48 -16.19 -9.80
C GLU A 149 22.33 -15.23 -10.67
N PRO A 150 23.64 -15.10 -10.40
CA PRO A 150 24.52 -14.25 -11.20
C PRO A 150 24.89 -14.92 -12.54
N HIS A 151 23.93 -15.08 -13.42
CA HIS A 151 24.12 -15.67 -14.74
C HIS A 151 23.74 -14.70 -15.86
N ALA A 152 24.48 -14.69 -16.96
CA ALA A 152 24.28 -13.75 -18.07
C ALA A 152 22.90 -13.86 -18.76
N ASN A 153 22.24 -15.02 -18.69
CA ASN A 153 20.91 -15.25 -19.23
C ASN A 153 19.79 -14.96 -18.24
N GLU A 154 20.11 -14.78 -16.95
CA GLU A 154 19.16 -14.37 -15.94
C GLU A 154 18.78 -12.90 -16.13
N ARG A 155 17.49 -12.63 -16.23
CA ARG A 155 16.93 -11.30 -16.38
C ARG A 155 16.28 -10.85 -15.09
N GLY A 156 16.35 -9.56 -14.82
CA GLY A 156 15.68 -8.97 -13.67
C GLY A 156 16.32 -7.64 -13.27
N TYR A 157 15.79 -7.08 -12.22
CA TYR A 157 16.23 -5.82 -11.65
C TYR A 157 17.02 -6.05 -10.36
N HIS A 158 17.76 -5.05 -9.90
CA HIS A 158 18.60 -5.12 -8.70
C HIS A 158 18.26 -4.00 -7.71
N TRP A 159 17.02 -3.52 -7.71
CA TRP A 159 16.62 -2.34 -6.95
C TRP A 159 16.54 -2.59 -5.43
N ALA A 160 16.02 -3.74 -4.99
CA ALA A 160 15.88 -4.08 -3.58
C ALA A 160 16.98 -5.03 -3.08
N THR A 161 17.52 -5.87 -3.96
CA THR A 161 18.58 -6.83 -3.66
C THR A 161 19.25 -7.29 -4.95
N ARG A 162 20.33 -8.06 -4.84
CA ARG A 162 21.04 -8.56 -6.03
C ARG A 162 20.35 -9.77 -6.66
N TYR A 163 20.02 -10.74 -5.84
CA TYR A 163 19.48 -12.02 -6.28
C TYR A 163 18.42 -12.50 -5.30
N ILE A 164 17.42 -13.22 -5.81
CA ILE A 164 16.41 -13.91 -5.02
C ILE A 164 16.31 -15.34 -5.50
N ASP A 165 16.97 -16.24 -4.81
CA ASP A 165 16.87 -17.68 -5.03
C ASP A 165 15.89 -18.35 -4.07
N ILE A 166 15.65 -19.65 -4.26
CA ILE A 166 14.73 -20.43 -3.43
C ILE A 166 15.21 -20.44 -1.96
N ALA A 167 16.52 -20.52 -1.72
CA ALA A 167 17.06 -20.55 -0.38
C ALA A 167 16.81 -19.23 0.37
N LYS A 168 16.95 -18.10 -0.33
CA LYS A 168 16.67 -16.78 0.21
C LYS A 168 15.18 -16.58 0.54
N VAL A 169 14.28 -17.00 -0.35
CA VAL A 169 12.83 -16.97 -0.09
C VAL A 169 12.47 -17.84 1.09
N PHE A 170 12.98 -19.07 1.15
CA PHE A 170 12.71 -20.00 2.23
C PHE A 170 13.27 -19.54 3.60
N GLY A 171 14.40 -18.85 3.57
CA GLY A 171 15.04 -18.29 4.77
C GLY A 171 14.44 -16.97 5.25
N PHE A 172 13.44 -16.43 4.55
CA PHE A 172 12.79 -15.19 4.96
C PHE A 172 12.01 -15.38 6.28
N MET A 173 12.34 -14.55 7.26
CA MET A 173 11.70 -14.55 8.57
C MET A 173 10.92 -13.25 8.73
N PRO A 174 9.62 -13.24 8.49
CA PRO A 174 8.83 -12.01 8.46
C PRO A 174 8.78 -11.28 9.81
N ASP A 175 8.96 -11.98 10.91
CA ASP A 175 8.99 -11.38 12.24
C ASP A 175 10.34 -10.75 12.60
N ASN A 176 11.38 -11.01 11.80
CA ASN A 176 12.73 -10.53 12.03
C ASN A 176 13.07 -9.35 11.13
N LEU A 177 12.59 -8.19 11.49
CA LEU A 177 12.87 -6.93 10.79
C LEU A 177 13.81 -6.05 11.63
N TYR A 178 14.61 -5.23 10.94
CA TYR A 178 15.46 -4.25 11.60
C TYR A 178 14.73 -2.91 11.70
N ALA A 179 14.96 -2.19 12.80
CA ALA A 179 14.65 -0.78 12.84
C ALA A 179 15.49 -0.04 11.79
N ASN A 180 14.97 1.07 11.29
CA ASN A 180 15.58 1.84 10.21
C ASN A 180 17.04 2.23 10.47
N ALA A 181 17.29 3.49 10.72
CA ALA A 181 18.64 4.02 10.88
C ALA A 181 19.43 3.44 12.06
N ASP A 182 18.76 3.03 13.12
CA ASP A 182 19.40 2.53 14.34
C ASP A 182 19.99 1.11 14.21
N ARG A 183 19.69 0.43 13.13
CA ARG A 183 20.08 -0.95 12.90
C ARG A 183 19.70 -1.89 14.06
N THR A 184 18.69 -1.50 14.81
CA THR A 184 18.21 -2.29 15.94
C THR A 184 17.27 -3.36 15.42
N PHE A 185 17.50 -4.58 15.84
CA PHE A 185 16.58 -5.67 15.57
C PHE A 185 15.27 -5.46 16.29
N ILE A 186 14.16 -5.48 15.59
CA ILE A 186 12.83 -5.17 16.11
C ILE A 186 11.83 -6.32 15.99
N GLY A 187 12.26 -7.45 15.45
CA GLY A 187 11.48 -8.70 15.48
C GLY A 187 11.43 -9.28 16.88
N GLY A 188 10.40 -10.00 17.19
CA GLY A 188 10.26 -10.63 18.50
C GLY A 188 9.61 -12.00 18.44
#